data_25f8fe373243703a4212623c6e9cf0ef
#
_entry.id   25f8fe373243703a4212623c6e9cf0ef
#
_cell.length_a   1.000
_cell.length_b   1.000
_cell.length_c   1.000
_cell.angle_alpha   90.00
_cell.angle_beta   90.00
_cell.angle_gamma   90.00
#
_symmetry.space_group_name_H-M   'P 1'
#
loop_
_entity.id
_entity.type
_entity.pdbx_description
1 polymer ?
#
loop_
_entity_poly.entity_id
_entity_poly.type
_entity_poly.pdbx_seq_one_letter_code
_entity_poly.pdbx_strand_id
1 'polypeptide(L)'
;VVEVVWPKVANSDNHSWDHHVGLTDRMRDRSGPMLDAGLSALITDLDQRGMLAETLVVAVGEFGRSPQKGVSTSGNGNSADGRDHWPYCYTAVMTGAGIKRGNVHGKSDKTGSAPAQDPVHPGELLATIYHSFGIDPGTIVYNHLNQPRELVKAEAVTRLFG
;
A
#
# COMPACT_ATOMS: atom_id res chain seq x y z
N VAL A 1 -6.72 11.15 10.89
CA VAL A 1 -6.25 10.46 9.67
C VAL A 1 -6.26 11.44 8.52
N VAL A 2 -5.19 11.46 7.75
CA VAL A 2 -5.07 12.26 6.51
C VAL A 2 -4.89 11.28 5.35
N GLU A 3 -5.73 11.41 4.33
CA GLU A 3 -5.60 10.64 3.10
C GLU A 3 -5.03 11.55 2.01
N VAL A 4 -3.97 11.10 1.35
CA VAL A 4 -3.38 11.76 0.19
C VAL A 4 -3.76 10.98 -1.05
N VAL A 5 -4.75 11.50 -1.77
CA VAL A 5 -5.24 10.88 -3.00
C VAL A 5 -4.44 11.37 -4.19
N TRP A 6 -3.97 10.45 -5.01
CA TRP A 6 -3.30 10.81 -6.26
C TRP A 6 -4.30 11.40 -7.26
N PRO A 7 -4.12 12.63 -7.72
CA PRO A 7 -5.11 13.27 -8.57
C PRO A 7 -5.13 12.69 -9.98
N LYS A 8 -6.32 12.38 -10.48
CA LYS A 8 -6.53 12.23 -11.91
C LYS A 8 -6.58 13.62 -12.53
N VAL A 9 -5.66 13.94 -13.41
CA VAL A 9 -5.69 15.20 -14.15
C VAL A 9 -6.64 15.05 -15.34
N ALA A 10 -7.71 15.83 -15.37
CA ALA A 10 -8.68 15.83 -16.46
C ALA A 10 -7.98 16.10 -17.82
N ASN A 11 -8.40 15.38 -18.84
CA ASN A 11 -7.86 15.48 -20.21
C ASN A 11 -6.35 15.15 -20.34
N SER A 12 -5.77 14.50 -19.36
CA SER A 12 -4.40 14.00 -19.44
C SER A 12 -4.39 12.48 -19.57
N ASP A 13 -3.29 11.95 -20.10
CA ASP A 13 -2.97 10.52 -20.13
C ASP A 13 -2.63 9.96 -18.73
N ASN A 14 -2.74 10.78 -17.71
CA ASN A 14 -2.41 10.40 -16.35
C ASN A 14 -3.59 9.68 -15.72
N HIS A 15 -3.60 8.38 -15.83
CA HIS A 15 -4.54 7.48 -15.16
C HIS A 15 -4.05 7.06 -13.78
N SER A 16 -3.42 8.02 -13.04
CA SER A 16 -2.84 7.76 -11.73
C SER A 16 -1.89 6.54 -11.76
N TRP A 17 -2.14 5.49 -11.00
CA TRP A 17 -1.29 4.29 -10.95
C TRP A 17 -1.82 3.13 -11.82
N ASP A 18 -2.96 3.30 -12.45
CA ASP A 18 -3.63 2.26 -13.24
C ASP A 18 -3.09 2.20 -14.69
N HIS A 19 -1.85 1.81 -14.84
CA HIS A 19 -1.13 1.82 -16.12
C HIS A 19 -1.34 0.54 -16.93
N HIS A 20 -2.46 0.44 -17.63
CA HIS A 20 -2.73 -0.61 -18.60
C HIS A 20 -2.02 -0.38 -19.95
N VAL A 21 -1.54 0.82 -20.20
CA VAL A 21 -0.88 1.25 -21.43
C VAL A 21 0.34 2.11 -21.09
N GLY A 22 1.48 1.84 -21.75
CA GLY A 22 2.70 2.64 -21.60
C GLY A 22 3.24 2.66 -20.17
N LEU A 23 3.15 1.55 -19.44
CA LEU A 23 3.51 1.46 -18.01
C LEU A 23 4.94 1.91 -17.74
N THR A 24 5.91 1.42 -18.54
CA THR A 24 7.34 1.69 -18.30
C THR A 24 7.65 3.17 -18.35
N ASP A 25 7.19 3.86 -19.41
CA ASP A 25 7.46 5.30 -19.59
C ASP A 25 6.70 6.14 -18.55
N ARG A 26 5.45 5.81 -18.29
CA ARG A 26 4.63 6.52 -17.29
C ARG A 26 5.20 6.40 -15.88
N MET A 27 5.63 5.20 -15.50
CA MET A 27 6.27 4.98 -14.19
C MET A 27 7.63 5.68 -14.10
N ARG A 28 8.49 5.53 -15.12
CA ARG A 28 9.83 6.10 -15.11
C ARG A 28 9.82 7.64 -15.16
N ASP A 29 8.97 8.23 -15.99
CA ASP A 29 9.09 9.66 -16.34
C ASP A 29 8.08 10.53 -15.57
N ARG A 30 7.07 9.94 -14.92
CA ARG A 30 5.99 10.68 -14.25
C ARG A 30 5.69 10.16 -12.85
N SER A 31 4.99 9.00 -12.73
CA SER A 31 4.44 8.55 -11.46
C SER A 31 5.51 8.24 -10.42
N GLY A 32 6.59 7.57 -10.82
CA GLY A 32 7.70 7.25 -9.91
C GLY A 32 8.38 8.49 -9.36
N PRO A 33 8.89 9.42 -10.20
CA PRO A 33 9.53 10.65 -9.71
C PRO A 33 8.62 11.53 -8.84
N MET A 34 7.33 11.61 -9.15
CA MET A 34 6.39 12.40 -8.34
C MET A 34 6.15 11.77 -6.97
N LEU A 35 5.99 10.43 -6.91
CA LEU A 35 5.87 9.72 -5.64
C LEU A 35 7.15 9.87 -4.80
N ASP A 36 8.29 9.65 -5.42
CA ASP A 36 9.60 9.75 -4.77
C ASP A 36 9.79 11.13 -4.14
N ALA A 37 9.58 12.20 -4.90
CA ALA A 37 9.70 13.57 -4.42
C ALA A 37 8.69 13.88 -3.29
N GLY A 38 7.41 13.51 -3.48
CA GLY A 38 6.37 13.82 -2.52
C GLY A 38 6.51 13.03 -1.22
N LEU A 39 6.73 11.72 -1.31
CA LEU A 39 6.84 10.86 -0.13
C LEU A 39 8.13 11.13 0.66
N SER A 40 9.26 11.31 -0.03
CA SER A 40 10.53 11.63 0.63
C SER A 40 10.47 12.99 1.34
N ALA A 41 9.88 14.01 0.71
CA ALA A 41 9.68 15.32 1.31
C ALA A 41 8.81 15.25 2.57
N LEU A 42 7.67 14.53 2.50
CA LEU A 42 6.77 14.35 3.64
C LEU A 42 7.49 13.67 4.82
N ILE A 43 8.18 12.56 4.57
CA ILE A 43 8.89 11.82 5.61
C ILE A 43 10.00 12.69 6.22
N THR A 44 10.75 13.41 5.37
CA THR A 44 11.84 14.30 5.84
C THR A 44 11.30 15.44 6.70
N ASP A 45 10.22 16.09 6.28
CA ASP A 45 9.61 17.19 7.04
C ASP A 45 9.06 16.71 8.38
N LEU A 46 8.37 15.57 8.42
CA LEU A 46 7.89 14.97 9.67
C LEU A 46 9.04 14.60 10.62
N ASP A 47 10.13 14.04 10.10
CA ASP A 47 11.30 13.66 10.90
C ASP A 47 12.00 14.90 11.46
N GLN A 48 12.24 15.95 10.66
CA GLN A 48 12.86 17.21 11.07
C GLN A 48 12.05 17.96 12.13
N ARG A 49 10.73 17.85 12.07
CA ARG A 49 9.83 18.44 13.08
C ARG A 49 9.64 17.57 14.32
N GLY A 50 10.24 16.38 14.37
CA GLY A 50 10.02 15.41 15.46
C GLY A 50 8.63 14.77 15.47
N MET A 51 7.84 14.96 14.42
CA MET A 51 6.47 14.44 14.33
C MET A 51 6.41 12.99 13.85
N LEU A 52 7.46 12.47 13.20
CA LEU A 52 7.47 11.12 12.66
C LEU A 52 7.35 10.04 13.75
N ALA A 53 7.78 10.32 14.96
CA ALA A 53 7.63 9.40 16.09
C ALA A 53 6.17 9.11 16.46
N GLU A 54 5.28 10.08 16.22
CA GLU A 54 3.85 10.00 16.54
C GLU A 54 2.95 9.94 15.28
N THR A 55 3.55 9.82 14.10
CA THR A 55 2.83 9.80 12.83
C THR A 55 3.18 8.55 12.04
N LEU A 56 2.21 7.66 11.83
CA LEU A 56 2.37 6.55 10.89
C LEU A 56 2.11 7.04 9.47
N VAL A 57 3.08 6.87 8.59
CA VAL A 57 2.94 7.08 7.15
C VAL A 57 2.84 5.72 6.47
N VAL A 58 1.78 5.51 5.69
CA VAL A 58 1.54 4.29 4.93
C VAL A 58 1.34 4.65 3.46
N ALA A 59 2.13 4.04 2.58
CA ALA A 59 1.94 4.12 1.13
C ALA A 59 1.67 2.71 0.60
N VAL A 60 0.47 2.52 0.07
CA VAL A 60 0.00 1.21 -0.41
C VAL A 60 -1.02 1.39 -1.52
N GLY A 61 -1.04 0.47 -2.48
CA GLY A 61 -2.12 0.35 -3.45
C GLY A 61 -3.17 -0.66 -2.97
N GLU A 62 -4.35 -0.62 -3.58
CA GLU A 62 -5.45 -1.54 -3.29
C GLU A 62 -5.10 -2.99 -3.65
N PHE A 63 -4.25 -3.19 -4.66
CA PHE A 63 -3.68 -4.48 -5.10
C PHE A 63 -2.40 -4.23 -5.91
N GLY A 64 -1.74 -5.31 -6.31
CA GLY A 64 -0.55 -5.28 -7.16
C GLY A 64 -0.86 -5.25 -8.65
N ARG A 65 0.19 -5.42 -9.44
CA ARG A 65 0.13 -5.51 -10.91
C ARG A 65 0.64 -6.87 -11.39
N SER A 66 0.04 -7.36 -12.47
CA SER A 66 0.38 -8.67 -13.03
C SER A 66 1.89 -8.82 -13.23
N PRO A 67 2.48 -9.96 -12.89
CA PRO A 67 3.92 -10.19 -13.04
C PRO A 67 4.35 -10.23 -14.51
N GLN A 68 3.42 -10.50 -15.43
CA GLN A 68 3.65 -10.48 -16.87
C GLN A 68 3.06 -9.23 -17.53
N LYS A 69 3.82 -8.62 -18.43
CA LYS A 69 3.33 -7.53 -19.28
C LYS A 69 2.41 -8.06 -20.38
N GLY A 70 1.46 -7.23 -20.80
CA GLY A 70 0.55 -7.52 -21.92
C GLY A 70 -0.54 -8.57 -21.64
N VAL A 71 -0.54 -9.17 -20.44
CA VAL A 71 -1.54 -10.19 -20.07
C VAL A 71 -2.73 -9.52 -19.39
N SER A 72 -3.94 -9.75 -19.90
CA SER A 72 -5.18 -9.32 -19.24
C SER A 72 -5.59 -10.33 -18.18
N THR A 73 -5.83 -9.86 -16.96
CA THR A 73 -6.27 -10.66 -15.81
C THR A 73 -7.63 -10.19 -15.27
N SER A 74 -8.07 -8.99 -15.63
CA SER A 74 -9.36 -8.41 -15.19
C SER A 74 -10.35 -8.15 -16.34
N GLY A 75 -9.98 -8.50 -17.58
CA GLY A 75 -10.79 -8.19 -18.78
C GLY A 75 -10.56 -6.78 -19.33
N ASN A 76 -9.76 -5.95 -18.70
CA ASN A 76 -9.32 -4.67 -19.26
C ASN A 76 -8.27 -4.91 -20.34
N GLY A 77 -8.31 -4.11 -21.40
CA GLY A 77 -7.31 -4.17 -22.45
C GLY A 77 -5.95 -3.65 -21.96
N ASN A 78 -4.90 -4.44 -22.16
CA ASN A 78 -3.53 -4.03 -21.92
C ASN A 78 -2.75 -3.86 -23.21
N SER A 79 -1.90 -2.84 -23.30
CA SER A 79 -0.84 -2.82 -24.30
C SER A 79 0.23 -3.86 -23.97
N ALA A 80 1.09 -4.18 -24.94
CA ALA A 80 2.21 -5.10 -24.72
C ALA A 80 3.14 -4.65 -23.54
N ASP A 81 3.13 -3.37 -23.20
CA ASP A 81 3.87 -2.79 -22.07
C ASP A 81 2.98 -2.54 -20.83
N GLY A 82 1.71 -2.81 -20.87
CA GLY A 82 0.78 -2.67 -19.76
C GLY A 82 0.83 -3.83 -18.78
N ARG A 83 0.41 -3.59 -17.54
CA ARG A 83 0.19 -4.62 -16.52
C ARG A 83 -1.21 -4.46 -15.94
N ASP A 84 -1.94 -5.55 -15.87
CA ASP A 84 -3.30 -5.60 -15.31
C ASP A 84 -3.28 -5.77 -13.78
N HIS A 85 -4.42 -5.79 -13.16
CA HIS A 85 -4.63 -5.95 -11.73
C HIS A 85 -4.16 -7.33 -11.24
N TRP A 86 -3.52 -7.38 -10.07
CA TRP A 86 -3.01 -8.61 -9.48
C TRP A 86 -3.12 -8.58 -7.96
N PRO A 87 -4.19 -9.13 -7.38
CA PRO A 87 -4.43 -9.03 -5.95
C PRO A 87 -3.57 -9.97 -5.09
N TYR A 88 -2.82 -10.88 -5.72
CA TYR A 88 -2.12 -11.95 -5.01
C TYR A 88 -0.75 -11.56 -4.46
N CYS A 89 -0.16 -10.48 -4.94
CA CYS A 89 1.15 -10.02 -4.46
C CYS A 89 1.35 -8.53 -4.69
N TYR A 90 1.62 -7.80 -3.62
CA TYR A 90 1.98 -6.37 -3.68
C TYR A 90 2.73 -5.94 -2.43
N THR A 91 3.22 -4.71 -2.43
CA THR A 91 4.06 -4.17 -1.37
C THR A 91 3.38 -2.96 -0.71
N ALA A 92 3.47 -2.88 0.60
CA ALA A 92 3.17 -1.66 1.37
C ALA A 92 4.49 -1.07 1.92
N VAL A 93 4.57 0.24 1.96
CA VAL A 93 5.66 0.98 2.62
C VAL A 93 5.09 1.62 3.87
N MET A 94 5.76 1.44 5.00
CA MET A 94 5.35 1.99 6.29
C MET A 94 6.55 2.65 6.97
N THR A 95 6.34 3.79 7.61
CA THR A 95 7.36 4.46 8.43
C THR A 95 6.71 5.32 9.52
N GLY A 96 7.46 5.63 10.58
CA GLY A 96 6.97 6.40 11.71
C GLY A 96 6.22 5.57 12.75
N ALA A 97 5.75 6.20 13.80
CA ALA A 97 4.98 5.61 14.90
C ALA A 97 5.57 4.29 15.43
N GLY A 98 6.89 4.20 15.60
CA GLY A 98 7.59 3.02 16.11
C GLY A 98 7.89 1.94 15.09
N ILE A 99 7.57 2.10 13.81
CA ILE A 99 7.96 1.16 12.75
C ILE A 99 9.50 1.12 12.61
N LYS A 100 10.06 -0.08 12.56
CA LYS A 100 11.51 -0.32 12.38
C LYS A 100 12.01 0.27 11.08
N ARG A 101 12.95 1.22 11.17
CA ARG A 101 13.59 1.84 9.99
C ARG A 101 14.45 0.82 9.24
N GLY A 102 14.42 0.85 7.91
CA GLY A 102 15.24 0.00 7.04
C GLY A 102 14.90 -1.50 7.09
N ASN A 103 13.81 -1.88 7.73
CA ASN A 103 13.35 -3.25 7.78
C ASN A 103 12.65 -3.65 6.46
N VAL A 104 12.97 -4.84 5.95
CA VAL A 104 12.24 -5.47 4.86
C VAL A 104 11.57 -6.72 5.42
N HIS A 105 10.23 -6.73 5.38
CA HIS A 105 9.42 -7.82 5.87
C HIS A 105 8.74 -8.55 4.71
N GLY A 106 8.88 -9.87 4.71
CA GLY A 106 8.33 -10.72 3.67
C GLY A 106 9.15 -10.72 2.36
N LYS A 107 8.80 -11.64 1.48
CA LYS A 107 9.42 -11.80 0.18
C LYS A 107 8.46 -12.45 -0.80
N SER A 108 8.40 -11.96 -2.02
CA SER A 108 7.68 -12.62 -3.12
C SER A 108 8.46 -13.82 -3.67
N ASP A 109 7.79 -14.65 -4.44
CA ASP A 109 8.43 -15.62 -5.29
C ASP A 109 9.31 -14.96 -6.37
N LYS A 110 10.02 -15.77 -7.17
CA LYS A 110 10.95 -15.29 -8.19
C LYS A 110 10.29 -14.46 -9.30
N THR A 111 8.99 -14.60 -9.48
CA THR A 111 8.24 -13.92 -10.52
C THR A 111 7.41 -12.75 -10.00
N GLY A 112 7.33 -12.55 -8.69
CA GLY A 112 6.45 -11.55 -8.06
C GLY A 112 4.97 -11.91 -8.15
N SER A 113 4.67 -13.20 -8.34
CA SER A 113 3.29 -13.67 -8.51
C SER A 113 2.57 -13.91 -7.19
N ALA A 114 3.29 -14.34 -6.17
CA ALA A 114 2.74 -14.65 -4.86
C ALA A 114 3.77 -14.38 -3.75
N PRO A 115 3.33 -14.11 -2.51
CA PRO A 115 4.22 -14.10 -1.36
C PRO A 115 4.81 -15.51 -1.14
N ALA A 116 6.12 -15.60 -0.96
CA ALA A 116 6.83 -16.86 -0.72
C ALA A 116 7.36 -16.99 0.71
N GLN A 117 7.51 -15.87 1.42
CA GLN A 117 8.02 -15.83 2.78
C GLN A 117 7.33 -14.71 3.57
N ASP A 118 6.99 -14.98 4.83
CA ASP A 118 6.39 -14.02 5.76
C ASP A 118 5.28 -13.16 5.11
N PRO A 119 4.22 -13.79 4.55
CA PRO A 119 3.14 -13.04 3.92
C PRO A 119 2.42 -12.15 4.94
N VAL A 120 1.88 -11.04 4.46
CA VAL A 120 0.98 -10.18 5.23
C VAL A 120 -0.33 -10.06 4.46
N HIS A 121 -1.42 -10.46 5.10
CA HIS A 121 -2.76 -10.30 4.54
C HIS A 121 -3.21 -8.84 4.70
N PRO A 122 -4.02 -8.28 3.78
CA PRO A 122 -4.55 -6.91 3.92
C PRO A 122 -5.22 -6.62 5.26
N GLY A 123 -5.92 -7.60 5.83
CA GLY A 123 -6.49 -7.49 7.18
C GLY A 123 -5.44 -7.31 8.27
N GLU A 124 -4.29 -7.99 8.17
CA GLU A 124 -3.20 -7.83 9.12
C GLU A 124 -2.52 -6.45 8.98
N LEU A 125 -2.42 -5.91 7.76
CA LEU A 125 -1.97 -4.55 7.54
C LEU A 125 -2.92 -3.54 8.22
N LEU A 126 -4.24 -3.72 8.04
CA LEU A 126 -5.24 -2.88 8.69
C LEU A 126 -5.18 -3.01 10.22
N ALA A 127 -5.08 -4.22 10.76
CA ALA A 127 -4.90 -4.46 12.19
C ALA A 127 -3.62 -3.79 12.73
N THR A 128 -2.54 -3.80 11.95
CA THR A 128 -1.28 -3.12 12.29
C THR A 128 -1.45 -1.60 12.35
N ILE A 129 -2.24 -1.02 11.46
CA ILE A 129 -2.58 0.41 11.51
C ILE A 129 -3.39 0.73 12.77
N TYR A 130 -4.42 -0.05 13.12
CA TYR A 130 -5.16 0.15 14.37
C TYR A 130 -4.28 -0.01 15.61
N HIS A 131 -3.40 -1.01 15.61
CA HIS A 131 -2.44 -1.22 16.67
C HIS A 131 -1.53 0.02 16.89
N SER A 132 -1.11 0.69 15.82
CA SER A 132 -0.31 1.92 15.93
C SER A 132 -1.06 3.10 16.58
N PHE A 133 -2.38 3.09 16.56
CA PHE A 133 -3.24 4.03 17.29
C PHE A 133 -3.53 3.61 18.74
N GLY A 134 -3.00 2.46 19.20
CA GLY A 134 -3.35 1.89 20.49
C GLY A 134 -4.76 1.30 20.55
N ILE A 135 -5.36 1.01 19.40
CA ILE A 135 -6.69 0.39 19.29
C ILE A 135 -6.53 -1.11 19.08
N ASP A 136 -7.16 -1.90 19.96
CA ASP A 136 -7.21 -3.35 19.79
C ASP A 136 -8.05 -3.72 18.57
N PRO A 137 -7.49 -4.40 17.55
CA PRO A 137 -8.23 -4.88 16.39
C PRO A 137 -9.44 -5.78 16.73
N GLY A 138 -9.37 -6.52 17.83
CA GLY A 138 -10.45 -7.38 18.34
C GLY A 138 -11.60 -6.61 19.00
N THR A 139 -11.51 -5.27 19.11
CA THR A 139 -12.58 -4.45 19.70
C THR A 139 -13.93 -4.75 19.03
N ILE A 140 -14.94 -5.04 19.85
CA ILE A 140 -16.29 -5.30 19.33
C ILE A 140 -17.00 -3.97 19.04
N VAL A 141 -17.43 -3.82 17.82
CA VAL A 141 -18.30 -2.73 17.36
C VAL A 141 -19.64 -3.30 16.92
N TYR A 142 -20.69 -2.50 16.98
CA TYR A 142 -22.04 -2.92 16.60
C TYR A 142 -22.44 -2.24 15.28
N ASN A 143 -22.95 -3.03 14.35
CA ASN A 143 -23.50 -2.50 13.10
C ASN A 143 -24.88 -1.87 13.33
N HIS A 144 -25.49 -1.32 12.27
CA HIS A 144 -26.81 -0.67 12.31
C HIS A 144 -27.97 -1.61 12.71
N LEU A 145 -27.75 -2.93 12.66
CA LEU A 145 -28.69 -3.95 13.11
C LEU A 145 -28.37 -4.44 14.54
N ASN A 146 -27.52 -3.72 15.27
CA ASN A 146 -27.06 -4.08 16.62
C ASN A 146 -26.38 -5.46 16.69
N GLN A 147 -25.74 -5.91 15.61
CA GLN A 147 -24.99 -7.15 15.58
C GLN A 147 -23.52 -6.87 15.91
N PRO A 148 -22.89 -7.65 16.83
CA PRO A 148 -21.49 -7.47 17.17
C PRO A 148 -20.59 -7.88 16.00
N ARG A 149 -19.53 -7.11 15.81
CA ARG A 149 -18.46 -7.35 14.84
C ARG A 149 -17.13 -6.99 15.47
N GLU A 150 -16.11 -7.79 15.25
CA GLU A 150 -14.75 -7.36 15.50
C GLU A 150 -14.41 -6.21 14.55
N LEU A 151 -13.67 -5.24 15.03
CA LEU A 151 -13.21 -4.10 14.23
C LEU A 151 -12.38 -4.58 13.02
N VAL A 152 -11.43 -5.50 13.27
CA VAL A 152 -10.68 -6.22 12.23
C VAL A 152 -10.50 -7.67 12.65
N LYS A 153 -10.86 -8.62 11.79
CA LYS A 153 -10.63 -10.06 11.98
C LYS A 153 -9.23 -10.47 11.56
N ALA A 154 -8.22 -9.85 12.16
CA ALA A 154 -6.83 -10.18 11.92
C ALA A 154 -5.97 -9.68 13.08
N GLU A 155 -4.78 -10.23 13.23
CA GLU A 155 -3.80 -9.78 14.21
C GLU A 155 -2.85 -8.75 13.60
N ALA A 156 -2.36 -7.84 14.43
CA ALA A 156 -1.34 -6.88 14.01
C ALA A 156 0.02 -7.56 13.83
N VAL A 157 0.77 -7.13 12.84
CA VAL A 157 2.14 -7.61 12.56
C VAL A 157 3.12 -6.88 13.49
N THR A 158 3.09 -7.20 14.78
CA THR A 158 3.83 -6.48 15.84
C THR A 158 5.35 -6.51 15.65
N ARG A 159 5.90 -7.49 14.94
CA ARG A 159 7.33 -7.58 14.60
C ARG A 159 7.84 -6.45 13.69
N LEU A 160 6.94 -5.66 13.10
CA LEU A 160 7.30 -4.44 12.35
C LEU A 160 7.70 -3.28 13.26
N PHE A 161 7.32 -3.31 14.53
CA PHE A 161 7.65 -2.27 15.52
C PHE A 161 8.97 -2.59 16.25
N GLY A 162 9.70 -1.55 16.66
CA GLY A 162 10.98 -1.65 17.34
C GLY A 162 11.05 -0.95 18.66
#